data_2adb6f45e7a9d5e830e4fccf0fdd5f3d
#
_entry.id   2adb6f45e7a9d5e830e4fccf0fdd5f3d
#
_cell.length_a   1.000
_cell.length_b   1.000
_cell.length_c   1.000
_cell.angle_alpha   90.00
_cell.angle_beta   90.00
_cell.angle_gamma   90.00
#
_symmetry.space_group_name_H-M   'P 1'
#
loop_
_entity.id
_entity.type
_entity.pdbx_description
1 polymer ?
#
loop_
_entity_poly.entity_id
_entity_poly.type
_entity_poly.pdbx_seq_one_letter_code
_entity_poly.pdbx_strand_id
1 'polypeptide(L)'
;MDMANNIKEGRGVRYYANGVKQLERFFVKNKLQGTARTWYDTGSLMITEEYKDGTLHGYSKTYYEAGGVFEEVRYEFGTPKYMRVYRENGTLADEKGFFDRKIIERIVG
;
A
#
# COMPACT_ATOMS: atom_id res chain seq x y z
N MET A 1 22.13 4.40 -24.86
CA MET A 1 20.75 4.51 -24.42
C MET A 1 20.35 5.97 -24.37
N ASP A 2 19.22 6.26 -24.89
CA ASP A 2 18.68 7.60 -24.90
C ASP A 2 17.89 7.85 -23.61
N MET A 3 18.33 8.81 -22.83
CA MET A 3 17.67 9.14 -21.56
C MET A 3 16.28 9.70 -21.76
N ALA A 4 16.03 10.36 -22.88
CA ALA A 4 14.72 10.91 -23.20
C ALA A 4 13.68 9.80 -23.41
N ASN A 5 14.12 8.61 -23.79
CA ASN A 5 13.25 7.46 -24.00
C ASN A 5 13.18 6.54 -22.78
N ASN A 6 13.83 6.92 -21.70
CA ASN A 6 13.89 6.09 -20.51
C ASN A 6 12.68 6.34 -19.60
N ILE A 7 11.49 6.23 -20.20
CA ILE A 7 10.22 6.43 -19.52
C ILE A 7 9.73 5.08 -19.02
N LYS A 8 9.38 5.00 -17.75
CA LYS A 8 8.83 3.77 -17.18
C LYS A 8 7.38 3.62 -17.59
N GLU A 9 7.12 2.52 -18.25
CA GLU A 9 5.79 2.12 -18.70
C GLU A 9 5.60 0.65 -18.40
N GLY A 10 4.40 0.27 -17.96
CA GLY A 10 4.05 -1.11 -17.75
C GLY A 10 4.51 -1.67 -16.42
N ARG A 11 4.66 -2.98 -16.37
CA ARG A 11 4.90 -3.73 -15.14
C ARG A 11 6.38 -3.82 -14.81
N GLY A 12 6.74 -3.46 -13.57
CA GLY A 12 8.07 -3.69 -13.02
C GLY A 12 8.00 -4.78 -11.97
N VAL A 13 8.90 -5.76 -12.03
CA VAL A 13 8.91 -6.89 -11.10
C VAL A 13 10.32 -7.11 -10.58
N ARG A 14 10.42 -7.44 -9.30
CA ARG A 14 11.67 -7.82 -8.65
C ARG A 14 11.47 -9.14 -7.94
N TYR A 15 12.54 -9.95 -7.89
CA TYR A 15 12.50 -11.28 -7.28
C TYR A 15 13.52 -11.40 -6.16
N TYR A 16 13.18 -12.19 -5.16
CA TYR A 16 14.15 -12.63 -4.15
C TYR A 16 15.14 -13.61 -4.78
N ALA A 17 16.26 -13.85 -4.10
CA ALA A 17 17.26 -14.81 -4.57
C ALA A 17 16.69 -16.21 -4.75
N ASN A 18 15.67 -16.58 -3.97
CA ASN A 18 15.03 -17.89 -4.07
C ASN A 18 14.02 -18.00 -5.22
N GLY A 19 13.88 -16.95 -6.04
CA GLY A 19 12.96 -16.95 -7.17
C GLY A 19 11.54 -16.50 -6.85
N VAL A 20 11.22 -16.29 -5.60
CA VAL A 20 9.90 -15.78 -5.20
C VAL A 20 9.80 -14.31 -5.56
N LYS A 21 8.64 -13.90 -6.07
CA LYS A 21 8.40 -12.50 -6.39
C LYS A 21 8.49 -11.67 -5.11
N GLN A 22 9.24 -10.56 -5.17
CA GLN A 22 9.42 -9.65 -4.06
C GLN A 22 8.53 -8.43 -4.20
N LEU A 23 8.45 -7.88 -5.40
CA LEU A 23 7.78 -6.61 -5.65
C LEU A 23 7.22 -6.58 -7.06
N GLU A 24 6.02 -6.05 -7.19
CA GLU A 24 5.40 -5.81 -8.49
C GLU A 24 4.73 -4.43 -8.47
N ARG A 25 5.02 -3.63 -9.48
CA ARG A 25 4.47 -2.28 -9.62
C ARG A 25 4.12 -2.02 -11.07
N PHE A 26 3.22 -1.07 -11.27
CA PHE A 26 2.81 -0.65 -12.60
C PHE A 26 3.06 0.84 -12.78
N PHE A 27 3.52 1.21 -13.97
CA PHE A 27 3.87 2.59 -14.29
C PHE A 27 3.16 3.05 -15.55
N VAL A 28 2.73 4.31 -15.54
CA VAL A 28 2.27 5.01 -16.73
C VAL A 28 3.01 6.35 -16.73
N LYS A 29 3.79 6.60 -17.78
CA LYS A 29 4.57 7.84 -17.93
C LYS A 29 5.37 8.17 -16.66
N ASN A 30 6.14 7.19 -16.18
CA ASN A 30 6.99 7.29 -14.99
C ASN A 30 6.26 7.40 -13.65
N LYS A 31 4.94 7.29 -13.65
CA LYS A 31 4.16 7.40 -12.42
C LYS A 31 3.56 6.05 -12.07
N LEU A 32 3.59 5.73 -10.79
CA LEU A 32 2.95 4.53 -10.29
C LEU A 32 1.44 4.62 -10.51
N GLN A 33 0.86 3.52 -11.03
CA GLN A 33 -0.57 3.42 -11.28
C GLN A 33 -1.04 2.03 -10.88
N GLY A 34 -2.24 1.95 -10.33
CA GLY A 34 -2.83 0.68 -9.96
C GLY A 34 -2.25 0.12 -8.67
N THR A 35 -2.36 -1.17 -8.49
CA THR A 35 -1.96 -1.84 -7.25
C THR A 35 -0.52 -2.31 -7.33
N ALA A 36 0.30 -1.87 -6.37
CA ALA A 36 1.65 -2.39 -6.15
C ALA A 36 1.57 -3.47 -5.06
N ARG A 37 2.34 -4.53 -5.21
CA ARG A 37 2.37 -5.65 -4.26
C ARG A 37 3.78 -5.97 -3.85
N THR A 38 3.95 -6.27 -2.58
CA THR A 38 5.21 -6.73 -2.01
C THR A 38 4.93 -8.04 -1.28
N TRP A 39 5.82 -9.01 -1.43
CA TRP A 39 5.68 -10.34 -0.82
C TRP A 39 6.84 -10.62 0.13
N TYR A 40 6.56 -11.43 1.13
CA TYR A 40 7.62 -12.06 1.93
C TYR A 40 8.36 -13.07 1.06
N ASP A 41 9.57 -13.44 1.46
CA ASP A 41 10.36 -14.44 0.71
C ASP A 41 9.75 -15.84 0.78
N THR A 42 8.77 -16.04 1.62
CA THR A 42 7.97 -17.27 1.70
C THR A 42 6.89 -17.34 0.63
N GLY A 43 6.64 -16.23 -0.08
CA GLY A 43 5.56 -16.13 -1.05
C GLY A 43 4.28 -15.53 -0.50
N SER A 44 4.19 -15.32 0.80
CA SER A 44 3.02 -14.68 1.42
C SER A 44 2.99 -13.20 1.10
N LEU A 45 1.81 -12.66 0.88
CA LEU A 45 1.64 -11.24 0.59
C LEU A 45 1.98 -10.40 1.82
N MET A 46 2.81 -9.38 1.64
CA MET A 46 3.25 -8.50 2.72
C MET A 46 2.52 -7.17 2.70
N ILE A 47 2.47 -6.51 1.55
CA ILE A 47 1.90 -5.17 1.41
C ILE A 47 1.17 -5.08 0.08
N THR A 48 0.02 -4.40 0.09
CA THR A 48 -0.63 -3.94 -1.14
C THR A 48 -0.85 -2.43 -1.02
N GLU A 49 -0.61 -1.72 -2.10
CA GLU A 49 -0.76 -0.27 -2.13
C GLU A 49 -1.42 0.14 -3.44
N GLU A 50 -2.42 0.99 -3.35
CA GLU A 50 -3.13 1.48 -4.54
C GLU A 50 -2.64 2.87 -4.89
N TYR A 51 -2.24 3.06 -6.14
CA TYR A 51 -1.70 4.32 -6.64
C TYR A 51 -2.53 4.89 -7.77
N LYS A 52 -2.58 6.20 -7.80
CA LYS A 52 -3.15 6.95 -8.91
C LYS A 52 -2.22 8.11 -9.20
N ASP A 53 -1.70 8.16 -10.43
CA ASP A 53 -0.77 9.21 -10.89
C ASP A 53 0.41 9.43 -9.93
N GLY A 54 0.98 8.34 -9.45
CA GLY A 54 2.16 8.36 -8.59
C GLY A 54 1.86 8.58 -7.12
N THR A 55 0.61 8.75 -6.75
CA THR A 55 0.20 9.09 -5.38
C THR A 55 -0.66 7.97 -4.81
N LEU A 56 -0.49 7.66 -3.53
CA LEU A 56 -1.35 6.71 -2.84
C LEU A 56 -2.79 7.19 -2.90
N HIS A 57 -3.69 6.35 -3.39
CA HIS A 57 -5.11 6.66 -3.50
C HIS A 57 -5.89 5.37 -3.45
N GLY A 58 -6.65 5.18 -2.39
CA GLY A 58 -7.31 3.92 -2.09
C GLY A 58 -6.71 3.32 -0.85
N TYR A 59 -6.57 2.00 -0.81
CA TYR A 59 -6.11 1.30 0.38
C TYR A 59 -4.63 0.93 0.31
N SER A 60 -3.96 1.08 1.45
CA SER A 60 -2.63 0.51 1.69
C SER A 60 -2.82 -0.50 2.81
N LYS A 61 -2.48 -1.75 2.55
CA LYS A 61 -2.66 -2.84 3.52
C LYS A 61 -1.35 -3.55 3.76
N THR A 62 -1.07 -3.83 5.02
CA THR A 62 0.04 -4.66 5.45
C THR A 62 -0.55 -5.94 6.01
N TYR A 63 0.09 -7.07 5.72
CA TYR A 63 -0.41 -8.38 6.10
C TYR A 63 0.53 -9.08 7.06
N TYR A 64 -0.03 -9.89 7.95
CA TYR A 64 0.76 -10.84 8.72
C TYR A 64 1.32 -11.89 7.77
N GLU A 65 2.50 -12.42 8.08
CA GLU A 65 3.11 -13.46 7.24
C GLU A 65 2.22 -14.71 7.16
N ALA A 66 1.54 -15.03 8.25
CA ALA A 66 0.61 -16.18 8.30
C ALA A 66 -0.69 -15.90 7.54
N GLY A 67 -0.89 -14.68 7.06
CA GLY A 67 -2.11 -14.26 6.39
C GLY A 67 -2.95 -13.33 7.25
N GLY A 68 -3.94 -12.70 6.63
CA GLY A 68 -4.79 -11.73 7.30
C GLY A 68 -4.18 -10.35 7.35
N VAL A 69 -5.04 -9.34 7.40
CA VAL A 69 -4.62 -7.94 7.42
C VAL A 69 -4.10 -7.58 8.81
N PHE A 70 -2.91 -6.98 8.86
CA PHE A 70 -2.38 -6.38 10.08
C PHE A 70 -2.82 -4.92 10.18
N GLU A 71 -2.62 -4.15 9.11
CA GLU A 71 -2.93 -2.73 9.09
C GLU A 71 -3.56 -2.34 7.78
N GLU A 72 -4.55 -1.47 7.83
CA GLU A 72 -5.22 -0.93 6.66
C GLU A 72 -5.29 0.58 6.78
N VAL A 73 -4.82 1.29 5.77
CA VAL A 73 -4.89 2.75 5.73
C VAL A 73 -5.61 3.15 4.45
N ARG A 74 -6.60 4.00 4.58
CA ARG A 74 -7.29 4.57 3.43
C ARG A 74 -6.68 5.91 3.08
N TYR A 75 -6.28 6.08 1.82
CA TYR A 75 -5.71 7.32 1.30
C TYR A 75 -6.62 7.96 0.26
N GLU A 76 -6.62 9.28 0.23
CA GLU A 76 -7.18 10.05 -0.86
C GLU A 76 -6.11 11.02 -1.34
N PHE A 77 -5.65 10.85 -2.58
CA PHE A 77 -4.63 11.71 -3.20
C PHE A 77 -3.44 11.96 -2.27
N GLY A 78 -2.91 10.90 -1.69
CA GLY A 78 -1.73 10.95 -0.84
C GLY A 78 -2.00 11.30 0.62
N THR A 79 -3.23 11.63 0.97
CA THR A 79 -3.59 12.01 2.34
C THR A 79 -4.27 10.84 3.03
N PRO A 80 -3.74 10.36 4.17
CA PRO A 80 -4.42 9.29 4.91
C PRO A 80 -5.70 9.82 5.54
N LYS A 81 -6.77 9.03 5.44
CA LYS A 81 -8.09 9.39 5.96
C LYS A 81 -8.46 8.61 7.21
N TYR A 82 -8.08 7.35 7.27
CA TYR A 82 -8.24 6.54 8.48
C TYR A 82 -7.28 5.38 8.45
N MET A 83 -7.10 4.77 9.61
CA MET A 83 -6.24 3.60 9.79
C MET A 83 -6.96 2.62 10.70
N ARG A 84 -6.83 1.33 10.37
CA ARG A 84 -7.30 0.24 11.23
C ARG A 84 -6.19 -0.76 11.40
N VAL A 85 -6.07 -1.26 12.62
CA VAL A 85 -5.08 -2.28 12.97
C VAL A 85 -5.85 -3.50 13.48
N TYR A 86 -5.48 -4.66 12.99
CA TYR A 86 -6.15 -5.92 13.32
C TYR A 86 -5.19 -6.87 14.02
N ARG A 87 -5.74 -7.68 14.90
CA ARG A 87 -4.99 -8.76 15.54
C ARG A 87 -4.88 -9.95 14.58
N GLU A 88 -3.99 -10.88 14.91
CA GLU A 88 -3.82 -12.07 14.07
C GLU A 88 -5.11 -12.90 13.94
N ASN A 89 -5.99 -12.83 14.92
CA ASN A 89 -7.27 -13.53 14.87
C ASN A 89 -8.33 -12.81 14.03
N GLY A 90 -7.97 -11.65 13.42
CA GLY A 90 -8.86 -10.90 12.56
C GLY A 90 -9.72 -9.87 13.27
N THR A 91 -9.66 -9.77 14.60
CA THR A 91 -10.45 -8.78 15.32
C THR A 91 -9.77 -7.42 15.30
N LEU A 92 -10.58 -6.36 15.29
CA LEU A 92 -10.08 -4.99 15.27
C LEU A 92 -9.37 -4.67 16.60
N ALA A 93 -8.11 -4.23 16.49
CA ALA A 93 -7.31 -3.85 17.66
C ALA A 93 -7.36 -2.35 17.90
N ASP A 94 -7.35 -1.56 16.83
CA ASP A 94 -7.34 -0.11 16.94
C ASP A 94 -7.86 0.53 15.66
N GLU A 95 -8.36 1.75 15.80
CA GLU A 95 -8.91 2.50 14.68
C GLU A 95 -8.67 3.98 14.91
N LYS A 96 -8.25 4.69 13.86
CA LYS A 96 -7.97 6.11 13.95
C LYS A 96 -8.38 6.82 12.66
N GLY A 97 -9.07 7.95 12.79
CA GLY A 97 -9.39 8.82 11.67
C GLY A 97 -8.41 9.96 11.58
N PHE A 98 -8.05 10.35 10.36
CA PHE A 98 -7.13 11.46 10.08
C PHE A 98 -7.87 12.56 9.33
N PHE A 99 -8.98 13.01 9.90
CA PHE A 99 -9.78 14.08 9.30
C PHE A 99 -9.25 15.43 9.72
N ASP A 100 -10.10 16.43 9.58
CA ASP A 100 -9.85 17.74 10.15
C ASP A 100 -9.66 17.59 11.65
N ARG A 101 -8.54 18.11 12.16
CA ARG A 101 -8.20 17.97 13.58
C ARG A 101 -9.28 18.52 14.50
N LYS A 102 -9.92 19.61 14.11
CA LYS A 102 -10.98 20.19 14.90
C LYS A 102 -12.18 19.30 15.05
N ILE A 103 -12.50 18.58 13.97
CA ILE A 103 -13.61 17.62 13.99
C ILE A 103 -13.28 16.46 14.91
N ILE A 104 -12.06 15.94 14.82
CA ILE A 104 -11.59 14.86 15.68
C ILE A 104 -11.63 15.27 17.14
N GLU A 105 -11.16 16.46 17.46
CA GLU A 105 -11.16 16.96 18.84
C GLU A 105 -12.56 17.12 19.39
N ARG A 106 -13.52 17.52 18.56
CA ARG A 106 -14.91 17.59 18.98
C ARG A 106 -15.51 16.24 19.30
N ILE A 107 -15.14 15.23 18.52
CA ILE A 107 -15.68 13.88 18.70
C ILE A 107 -15.14 13.24 19.96
N VAL A 108 -13.86 13.43 20.24
CA VAL A 108 -13.19 12.79 21.38
C VAL A 108 -13.09 13.67 22.60
N GLY A 109 -13.28 14.96 22.42
CA GLY A 109 -13.25 15.93 23.50
C GLY A 109 -14.60 16.06 24.16
#